data_d85593ee6c917586aab8735582e18b39
#
_entry.id   d85593ee6c917586aab8735582e18b39
#
_cell.length_a   1.000
_cell.length_b   1.000
_cell.length_c   1.000
_cell.angle_alpha   90.00
_cell.angle_beta   90.00
_cell.angle_gamma   90.00
#
_symmetry.space_group_name_H-M   'P 1'
#
loop_
_entity.id
_entity.type
_entity.pdbx_description
1 polymer ?
#
loop_
_entity_poly.entity_id
_entity_poly.type
_entity_poly.pdbx_seq_one_letter_code
_entity_poly.pdbx_strand_id
1 'polypeptide(L)'
;MRRLARLSLCWLACTLVVVAAAGPVRVEPVTAPHGMVVAGHPEAAQVGVDTLKAGGSAIDAAVAVSLALGVAEPYGSGLGGKLMLLYYEAATGRTYALEAMDAASSLDVTAYLKRPEDDRSYGYGAVCVPGLAAGLWAAHGKWGKLKWADDVAPAIKLAREGFEILPKTRDFFAEQEKKLRRGDVEIARLYLPGGELPAVGSRLANADLAHTLELLAQHGRDGFYRGPVAEAIITASQQGGGVLTADDLAHYEARLVEPIGIDFRGYHLWSAPPPTNGAPLFLAIMKALEDDTFAGGPLRSAANLDRIGRVWRVVQPLVQRGSGDAPEARFNFEKLVAPDSIAAIRAQAVAGTVPKAAWFDDSGSSDSIMAATTHFLVADAAGNIVCATQSQSLHFGAGVVPPGTGVVLNDSMSNFSFNEPKSPNYVAPGRRPRSTISPTIVFRAGKPVFALGIPGAARIPTALLQALLDRLALGRPLAEAIGDTRVHFARNLRRNDEESIECELSYPAAGAEELRRLGWKMELAEPPGTGRLFGGINAIELNPGGGYTGYADPRRTNAALGY
;
A
#
# COMPACT_ATOMS: atom_id res chain seq x y z
N MET A 1 31.51 57.44 -49.83
CA MET A 1 30.37 57.01 -48.97
C MET A 1 30.47 55.54 -48.76
N ARG A 2 31.07 55.07 -47.63
CA ARG A 2 31.25 53.66 -47.27
C ARG A 2 30.27 53.32 -46.16
N ARG A 3 29.29 52.40 -46.40
CA ARG A 3 28.41 51.89 -45.41
C ARG A 3 29.09 50.72 -44.72
N LEU A 4 29.33 50.82 -43.42
CA LEU A 4 29.76 49.75 -42.52
C LEU A 4 28.53 48.90 -42.10
N ALA A 5 28.51 47.61 -42.48
CA ALA A 5 27.59 46.62 -41.98
C ALA A 5 28.10 46.07 -40.63
N ARG A 6 27.36 46.29 -39.57
CA ARG A 6 27.59 45.61 -38.24
C ARG A 6 26.93 44.27 -38.26
N LEU A 7 27.73 43.20 -38.24
CA LEU A 7 27.29 41.84 -37.93
C LEU A 7 27.19 41.71 -36.40
N SER A 8 25.97 41.57 -35.89
CA SER A 8 25.72 41.18 -34.50
C SER A 8 25.76 39.67 -34.41
N LEU A 9 26.81 39.11 -33.77
CA LEU A 9 26.92 37.72 -33.42
C LEU A 9 26.09 37.49 -32.15
N CYS A 10 24.90 36.89 -32.28
CA CYS A 10 24.14 36.34 -31.14
C CYS A 10 24.78 35.04 -30.69
N TRP A 11 25.44 35.05 -29.53
CA TRP A 11 25.84 33.86 -28.83
C TRP A 11 24.61 33.25 -28.16
N LEU A 12 24.12 32.13 -28.68
CA LEU A 12 23.14 31.29 -28.03
C LEU A 12 23.89 30.43 -26.97
N ALA A 13 23.88 30.88 -25.73
CA ALA A 13 24.35 30.08 -24.61
C ALA A 13 23.33 28.97 -24.35
N CYS A 14 23.52 27.79 -24.90
CA CYS A 14 22.84 26.56 -24.44
C CYS A 14 23.33 26.24 -23.03
N THR A 15 22.61 26.66 -22.01
CA THR A 15 22.77 26.12 -20.66
C THR A 15 22.32 24.67 -20.66
N LEU A 16 23.29 23.76 -20.74
CA LEU A 16 23.06 22.37 -20.37
C LEU A 16 22.68 22.34 -18.87
N VAL A 17 21.39 22.19 -18.57
CA VAL A 17 20.96 21.80 -17.22
C VAL A 17 21.40 20.35 -17.04
N VAL A 18 22.57 20.13 -16.45
CA VAL A 18 22.98 18.84 -15.95
C VAL A 18 22.08 18.58 -14.74
N VAL A 19 20.97 17.87 -14.97
CA VAL A 19 20.21 17.28 -13.87
C VAL A 19 21.14 16.23 -13.26
N ALA A 20 21.80 16.57 -12.16
CA ALA A 20 22.53 15.59 -11.37
C ALA A 20 21.54 14.50 -10.99
N ALA A 21 21.81 13.26 -11.42
CA ALA A 21 21.01 12.11 -11.01
C ALA A 21 21.03 12.08 -9.47
N ALA A 22 19.87 12.26 -8.85
CA ALA A 22 19.76 12.14 -7.40
C ALA A 22 20.17 10.71 -7.04
N GLY A 23 21.12 10.56 -6.12
CA GLY A 23 21.55 9.26 -5.60
C GLY A 23 20.44 8.59 -4.77
N PRO A 24 20.72 7.43 -4.15
CA PRO A 24 19.84 6.81 -3.18
C PRO A 24 19.36 7.81 -2.13
N VAL A 25 18.12 7.68 -1.67
CA VAL A 25 17.60 8.58 -0.63
C VAL A 25 18.19 8.20 0.73
N ARG A 26 18.48 9.22 1.54
CA ARG A 26 18.97 9.00 2.90
C ARG A 26 17.79 8.79 3.85
N VAL A 27 17.78 7.63 4.53
CA VAL A 27 16.82 7.29 5.58
C VAL A 27 17.49 7.50 6.93
N GLU A 28 16.97 8.43 7.72
CA GLU A 28 17.49 8.71 9.06
C GLU A 28 16.82 7.81 10.09
N PRO A 29 17.56 6.97 10.81
CA PRO A 29 16.99 6.13 11.86
C PRO A 29 16.67 6.95 13.12
N VAL A 30 15.54 6.63 13.75
CA VAL A 30 15.12 7.20 15.05
C VAL A 30 15.10 6.08 16.07
N THR A 31 15.83 6.22 17.18
CA THR A 31 15.87 5.21 18.24
C THR A 31 15.03 5.63 19.44
N ALA A 32 14.39 4.65 20.10
CA ALA A 32 13.62 4.88 21.33
C ALA A 32 13.65 3.63 22.23
N PRO A 33 13.67 3.81 23.56
CA PRO A 33 13.80 2.69 24.50
C PRO A 33 12.49 1.94 24.77
N HIS A 34 11.32 2.58 24.68
CA HIS A 34 10.07 2.02 25.22
C HIS A 34 9.01 1.75 24.16
N GLY A 35 8.90 2.60 23.15
CA GLY A 35 7.91 2.44 22.10
C GLY A 35 8.29 3.20 20.83
N MET A 36 7.80 2.69 19.69
CA MET A 36 8.09 3.26 18.38
C MET A 36 6.84 3.26 17.51
N VAL A 37 6.60 4.37 16.82
CA VAL A 37 5.56 4.52 15.82
C VAL A 37 6.19 5.02 14.53
N VAL A 38 5.91 4.35 13.42
CA VAL A 38 6.31 4.81 12.08
C VAL A 38 5.06 4.86 11.22
N ALA A 39 4.71 6.05 10.72
CA ALA A 39 3.45 6.27 10.02
C ALA A 39 3.59 7.21 8.82
N GLY A 40 2.61 7.21 7.93
CA GLY A 40 2.58 8.01 6.70
C GLY A 40 2.51 9.52 6.91
N HIS A 41 2.12 9.99 8.10
CA HIS A 41 2.02 11.40 8.42
C HIS A 41 2.54 11.70 9.84
N PRO A 42 3.31 12.81 10.06
CA PRO A 42 3.87 13.13 11.37
C PRO A 42 2.83 13.28 12.49
N GLU A 43 1.70 13.93 12.21
CA GLU A 43 0.62 14.09 13.21
C GLU A 43 0.02 12.73 13.60
N ALA A 44 -0.11 11.78 12.67
CA ALA A 44 -0.57 10.42 12.98
C ALA A 44 0.47 9.64 13.80
N ALA A 45 1.76 9.79 13.50
CA ALA A 45 2.83 9.18 14.30
C ALA A 45 2.82 9.72 15.73
N GLN A 46 2.62 11.04 15.92
CA GLN A 46 2.53 11.68 17.22
C GLN A 46 1.31 11.16 18.02
N VAL A 47 0.14 11.02 17.38
CA VAL A 47 -1.06 10.41 17.99
C VAL A 47 -0.74 9.02 18.55
N GLY A 48 -0.02 8.20 17.79
CA GLY A 48 0.36 6.85 18.25
C GLY A 48 1.29 6.88 19.46
N VAL A 49 2.30 7.75 19.45
CA VAL A 49 3.22 7.92 20.61
C VAL A 49 2.47 8.40 21.84
N ASP A 50 1.55 9.35 21.68
CA ASP A 50 0.78 9.88 22.81
C ASP A 50 -0.15 8.81 23.40
N THR A 51 -0.77 7.98 22.55
CA THR A 51 -1.58 6.84 22.99
C THR A 51 -0.75 5.80 23.77
N LEU A 52 0.46 5.46 23.28
CA LEU A 52 1.37 4.57 24.01
C LEU A 52 1.78 5.16 25.37
N LYS A 53 2.12 6.45 25.43
CA LYS A 53 2.45 7.16 26.69
C LYS A 53 1.29 7.23 27.66
N ALA A 54 0.06 7.28 27.17
CA ALA A 54 -1.15 7.21 27.99
C ALA A 54 -1.42 5.81 28.57
N GLY A 55 -0.57 4.82 28.26
CA GLY A 55 -0.65 3.45 28.76
C GLY A 55 -1.37 2.49 27.83
N GLY A 56 -1.65 2.90 26.60
CA GLY A 56 -2.22 2.05 25.55
C GLY A 56 -1.25 0.94 25.10
N SER A 57 -1.81 -0.14 24.58
CA SER A 57 -1.07 -1.21 23.91
C SER A 57 -0.70 -0.81 22.48
N ALA A 58 0.08 -1.64 21.79
CA ALA A 58 0.35 -1.46 20.37
C ALA A 58 -0.93 -1.44 19.53
N ILE A 59 -1.99 -2.14 19.95
CA ILE A 59 -3.29 -2.15 19.25
C ILE A 59 -4.05 -0.84 19.46
N ASP A 60 -4.10 -0.31 20.69
CA ASP A 60 -4.75 0.99 20.95
C ASP A 60 -4.09 2.10 20.12
N ALA A 61 -2.76 2.16 20.16
CA ALA A 61 -2.03 3.10 19.33
C ALA A 61 -2.22 2.87 17.82
N ALA A 62 -2.32 1.62 17.37
CA ALA A 62 -2.60 1.31 15.97
C ALA A 62 -3.99 1.76 15.52
N VAL A 63 -5.02 1.65 16.38
CA VAL A 63 -6.36 2.19 16.13
C VAL A 63 -6.29 3.71 15.98
N ALA A 64 -5.67 4.40 16.94
CA ALA A 64 -5.55 5.85 16.93
C ALA A 64 -4.77 6.36 15.69
N VAL A 65 -3.63 5.73 15.35
CA VAL A 65 -2.83 6.03 14.15
C VAL A 65 -3.62 5.79 12.87
N SER A 66 -4.32 4.65 12.77
CA SER A 66 -5.11 4.29 11.58
C SER A 66 -6.20 5.32 11.30
N LEU A 67 -6.95 5.73 12.32
CA LEU A 67 -7.99 6.75 12.20
C LEU A 67 -7.40 8.14 11.91
N ALA A 68 -6.29 8.51 12.56
CA ALA A 68 -5.60 9.77 12.28
C ALA A 68 -5.05 9.84 10.83
N LEU A 69 -4.53 8.72 10.30
CA LEU A 69 -4.13 8.61 8.90
C LEU A 69 -5.33 8.76 7.95
N GLY A 70 -6.50 8.24 8.30
CA GLY A 70 -7.72 8.44 7.54
C GLY A 70 -8.14 9.92 7.44
N VAL A 71 -7.73 10.74 8.40
CA VAL A 71 -7.91 12.21 8.37
C VAL A 71 -6.78 12.88 7.58
N ALA A 72 -5.51 12.56 7.87
CA ALA A 72 -4.33 13.30 7.38
C ALA A 72 -3.85 12.84 5.99
N GLU A 73 -4.24 11.64 5.55
CA GLU A 73 -3.95 11.10 4.22
C GLU A 73 -5.24 10.68 3.47
N PRO A 74 -6.21 11.60 3.28
CA PRO A 74 -7.50 11.26 2.65
C PRO A 74 -7.35 10.76 1.21
N TYR A 75 -6.22 11.04 0.58
CA TYR A 75 -5.83 10.45 -0.71
C TYR A 75 -5.39 8.99 -0.57
N GLY A 76 -4.94 8.55 0.60
CA GLY A 76 -4.30 7.26 0.82
C GLY A 76 -5.22 6.20 1.40
N SER A 77 -6.01 6.56 2.40
CA SER A 77 -6.80 5.61 3.19
C SER A 77 -7.86 6.32 4.04
N GLY A 78 -8.73 5.57 4.70
CA GLY A 78 -9.74 6.08 5.60
C GLY A 78 -10.85 5.06 5.85
N LEU A 79 -11.90 5.48 6.59
CA LEU A 79 -13.04 4.64 6.98
C LEU A 79 -13.74 3.96 5.79
N GLY A 80 -13.71 4.60 4.62
CA GLY A 80 -14.30 4.05 3.39
C GLY A 80 -13.44 3.02 2.66
N GLY A 81 -12.35 2.53 3.25
CA GLY A 81 -11.43 1.57 2.66
C GLY A 81 -11.21 0.30 3.50
N LYS A 82 -10.08 -0.35 3.24
CA LYS A 82 -9.65 -1.66 3.76
C LYS A 82 -8.45 -1.58 4.67
N LEU A 83 -8.27 -2.65 5.47
CA LEU A 83 -7.13 -2.87 6.36
C LEU A 83 -6.63 -4.32 6.27
N MET A 84 -5.32 -4.50 6.22
CA MET A 84 -4.62 -5.75 6.52
C MET A 84 -3.63 -5.48 7.64
N LEU A 85 -3.76 -6.17 8.77
CA LEU A 85 -2.96 -5.97 9.97
C LEU A 85 -2.33 -7.29 10.39
N LEU A 86 -1.02 -7.30 10.61
CA LEU A 86 -0.31 -8.32 11.34
C LEU A 86 -0.07 -7.83 12.77
N TYR A 87 -0.35 -8.70 13.73
CA TYR A 87 -0.11 -8.44 15.15
C TYR A 87 0.76 -9.55 15.74
N TYR A 88 1.95 -9.19 16.19
CA TYR A 88 2.78 -10.05 17.02
C TYR A 88 2.50 -9.77 18.49
N GLU A 89 2.02 -10.79 19.20
CA GLU A 89 1.76 -10.76 20.63
C GLU A 89 2.97 -11.33 21.39
N ALA A 90 3.72 -10.47 22.03
CA ALA A 90 4.96 -10.85 22.69
C ALA A 90 4.75 -11.86 23.84
N ALA A 91 3.64 -11.74 24.56
CA ALA A 91 3.31 -12.63 25.69
C ALA A 91 3.13 -14.09 25.26
N THR A 92 2.61 -14.33 24.06
CA THR A 92 2.35 -15.69 23.52
C THR A 92 3.36 -16.10 22.46
N GLY A 93 4.14 -15.17 21.92
CA GLY A 93 5.03 -15.40 20.79
C GLY A 93 4.30 -15.66 19.47
N ARG A 94 2.99 -15.41 19.38
CA ARG A 94 2.17 -15.68 18.19
C ARG A 94 2.01 -14.45 17.32
N THR A 95 1.96 -14.69 16.01
CA THR A 95 1.59 -13.69 15.01
C THR A 95 0.20 -14.00 14.49
N TYR A 96 -0.66 -12.98 14.46
CA TYR A 96 -2.02 -13.04 13.93
C TYR A 96 -2.12 -12.14 12.70
N ALA A 97 -3.00 -12.53 11.77
CA ALA A 97 -3.40 -11.67 10.66
C ALA A 97 -4.88 -11.31 10.79
N LEU A 98 -5.19 -10.01 10.81
CA LEU A 98 -6.56 -9.51 10.76
C LEU A 98 -6.82 -8.96 9.36
N GLU A 99 -7.74 -9.60 8.66
CA GLU A 99 -8.15 -9.27 7.31
C GLU A 99 -9.47 -8.50 7.35
N ALA A 100 -9.43 -7.22 7.03
CA ALA A 100 -10.57 -6.32 6.88
C ALA A 100 -10.55 -5.67 5.50
N MET A 101 -10.48 -6.52 4.46
CA MET A 101 -10.51 -6.10 3.07
C MET A 101 -11.91 -5.64 2.69
N ASP A 102 -12.01 -4.71 1.72
CA ASP A 102 -13.31 -4.35 1.15
C ASP A 102 -13.99 -5.57 0.54
N ALA A 103 -15.33 -5.63 0.54
CA ALA A 103 -16.08 -6.76 0.01
C ALA A 103 -17.09 -6.31 -1.06
N ALA A 104 -17.26 -7.10 -2.11
CA ALA A 104 -18.34 -6.88 -3.06
C ALA A 104 -19.70 -6.97 -2.36
N SER A 105 -20.63 -6.11 -2.74
CA SER A 105 -22.01 -6.17 -2.25
C SER A 105 -22.75 -7.42 -2.75
N SER A 106 -23.99 -7.60 -2.31
CA SER A 106 -24.94 -8.60 -2.80
C SER A 106 -25.47 -8.25 -4.19
N LEU A 107 -24.57 -7.98 -5.16
CA LEU A 107 -24.89 -7.52 -6.51
C LEU A 107 -25.32 -8.66 -7.45
N ASP A 108 -26.20 -8.34 -8.42
CA ASP A 108 -26.38 -9.17 -9.61
C ASP A 108 -25.19 -8.97 -10.55
N VAL A 109 -24.29 -9.96 -10.58
CA VAL A 109 -23.06 -9.92 -11.37
C VAL A 109 -23.38 -9.74 -12.87
N THR A 110 -24.42 -10.41 -13.40
CA THR A 110 -24.78 -10.33 -14.82
C THR A 110 -25.25 -8.93 -15.21
N ALA A 111 -26.02 -8.28 -14.34
CA ALA A 111 -26.45 -6.90 -14.57
C ALA A 111 -25.27 -5.93 -14.41
N TYR A 112 -24.39 -6.15 -13.42
CA TYR A 112 -23.21 -5.32 -13.18
C TYR A 112 -22.23 -5.35 -14.38
N LEU A 113 -21.98 -6.50 -14.97
CA LEU A 113 -21.08 -6.66 -16.11
C LEU A 113 -21.53 -5.93 -17.39
N LYS A 114 -22.83 -5.59 -17.50
CA LYS A 114 -23.38 -4.81 -18.62
C LYS A 114 -23.14 -3.30 -18.49
N ARG A 115 -22.67 -2.83 -17.33
CA ARG A 115 -22.39 -1.41 -17.09
C ARG A 115 -21.16 -0.93 -17.85
N PRO A 116 -21.00 0.38 -18.06
CA PRO A 116 -19.77 0.95 -18.58
C PRO A 116 -18.55 0.52 -17.74
N GLU A 117 -17.43 0.29 -18.40
CA GLU A 117 -16.22 -0.16 -17.73
C GLU A 117 -15.70 0.87 -16.70
N ASP A 118 -15.91 2.16 -16.95
CA ASP A 118 -15.55 3.27 -16.06
C ASP A 118 -16.24 3.16 -14.68
N ASP A 119 -17.46 2.60 -14.63
CA ASP A 119 -18.21 2.37 -13.38
C ASP A 119 -17.51 1.41 -12.42
N ARG A 120 -16.49 0.67 -12.87
CA ARG A 120 -15.71 -0.27 -12.05
C ARG A 120 -14.58 0.40 -11.29
N SER A 121 -14.22 1.63 -11.65
CA SER A 121 -13.09 2.36 -11.07
C SER A 121 -13.43 3.79 -10.63
N TYR A 122 -14.67 4.25 -10.87
CA TYR A 122 -15.07 5.62 -10.60
C TYR A 122 -16.55 5.71 -10.24
N GLY A 123 -16.89 6.64 -9.33
CA GLY A 123 -18.26 6.81 -8.86
C GLY A 123 -18.74 5.70 -7.94
N TYR A 124 -20.01 5.76 -7.53
CA TYR A 124 -20.59 4.82 -6.57
C TYR A 124 -20.66 3.37 -7.10
N GLY A 125 -20.61 3.15 -8.41
CA GLY A 125 -20.54 1.82 -9.02
C GLY A 125 -19.23 1.07 -8.70
N ALA A 126 -18.15 1.79 -8.40
CA ALA A 126 -16.84 1.23 -8.07
C ALA A 126 -16.67 0.83 -6.59
N VAL A 127 -17.64 1.18 -5.73
CA VAL A 127 -17.51 1.05 -4.28
C VAL A 127 -17.85 -0.36 -3.82
N CYS A 128 -16.91 -0.97 -3.08
CA CYS A 128 -17.14 -2.15 -2.25
C CYS A 128 -17.52 -1.77 -0.83
N VAL A 129 -18.13 -2.67 -0.07
CA VAL A 129 -18.38 -2.52 1.37
C VAL A 129 -17.06 -2.26 2.08
N PRO A 130 -16.88 -1.12 2.75
CA PRO A 130 -15.62 -0.80 3.43
C PRO A 130 -15.36 -1.71 4.62
N GLY A 131 -14.09 -2.10 4.81
CA GLY A 131 -13.71 -3.03 5.88
C GLY A 131 -13.00 -2.41 7.07
N LEU A 132 -12.35 -1.25 6.90
CA LEU A 132 -11.41 -0.70 7.87
C LEU A 132 -12.01 -0.52 9.27
N ALA A 133 -13.19 0.10 9.40
CA ALA A 133 -13.80 0.36 10.71
C ALA A 133 -14.10 -0.93 11.49
N ALA A 134 -14.60 -1.98 10.80
CA ALA A 134 -14.84 -3.28 11.42
C ALA A 134 -13.53 -3.98 11.83
N GLY A 135 -12.46 -3.81 11.03
CA GLY A 135 -11.14 -4.34 11.35
C GLY A 135 -10.56 -3.73 12.63
N LEU A 136 -10.61 -2.41 12.74
CA LEU A 136 -10.14 -1.71 13.94
C LEU A 136 -10.94 -2.09 15.17
N TRP A 137 -12.27 -2.14 15.06
CA TRP A 137 -13.15 -2.58 16.14
C TRP A 137 -12.85 -4.01 16.61
N ALA A 138 -12.66 -4.94 15.67
CA ALA A 138 -12.33 -6.33 15.99
C ALA A 138 -10.95 -6.46 16.65
N ALA A 139 -9.93 -5.71 16.17
CA ALA A 139 -8.60 -5.70 16.77
C ALA A 139 -8.65 -5.15 18.21
N HIS A 140 -9.30 -4.00 18.40
CA HIS A 140 -9.46 -3.38 19.71
C HIS A 140 -10.22 -4.29 20.67
N GLY A 141 -11.35 -4.87 20.27
CA GLY A 141 -12.14 -5.76 21.13
C GLY A 141 -11.40 -7.02 21.59
N LYS A 142 -10.38 -7.44 20.84
CA LYS A 142 -9.57 -8.63 21.17
C LYS A 142 -8.30 -8.29 21.97
N TRP A 143 -7.63 -7.20 21.67
CA TRP A 143 -6.29 -6.90 22.19
C TRP A 143 -6.12 -5.46 22.71
N GLY A 144 -7.14 -4.62 22.59
CA GLY A 144 -7.13 -3.26 23.11
C GLY A 144 -7.12 -3.25 24.65
N LYS A 145 -6.53 -2.20 25.22
CA LYS A 145 -6.37 -2.00 26.66
C LYS A 145 -7.09 -0.75 27.14
N LEU A 146 -7.09 0.31 26.33
CA LEU A 146 -7.81 1.56 26.61
C LEU A 146 -9.30 1.43 26.25
N LYS A 147 -10.08 2.44 26.57
CA LYS A 147 -11.46 2.50 26.07
C LYS A 147 -11.45 2.88 24.58
N TRP A 148 -12.30 2.25 23.80
CA TRP A 148 -12.45 2.55 22.37
C TRP A 148 -12.57 4.04 22.05
N ALA A 149 -13.38 4.76 22.83
CA ALA A 149 -13.58 6.19 22.62
C ALA A 149 -12.30 7.02 22.85
N ASP A 150 -11.40 6.58 23.74
CA ASP A 150 -10.13 7.26 24.00
C ASP A 150 -9.18 7.09 22.79
N ASP A 151 -9.20 5.94 22.11
CA ASP A 151 -8.42 5.69 20.89
C ASP A 151 -8.94 6.47 19.68
N VAL A 152 -10.25 6.73 19.61
CA VAL A 152 -10.88 7.49 18.51
C VAL A 152 -10.73 9.00 18.71
N ALA A 153 -10.69 9.49 19.94
CA ALA A 153 -10.71 10.91 20.27
C ALA A 153 -9.61 11.75 19.58
N PRO A 154 -8.36 11.29 19.42
CA PRO A 154 -7.32 12.05 18.71
C PRO A 154 -7.68 12.32 17.24
N ALA A 155 -8.28 11.34 16.56
CA ALA A 155 -8.72 11.49 15.16
C ALA A 155 -9.91 12.46 15.04
N ILE A 156 -10.83 12.47 16.00
CA ILE A 156 -11.92 13.46 16.06
C ILE A 156 -11.34 14.87 16.16
N LYS A 157 -10.38 15.06 17.07
CA LYS A 157 -9.70 16.35 17.24
C LYS A 157 -9.02 16.78 15.95
N LEU A 158 -8.24 15.88 15.33
CA LEU A 158 -7.53 16.17 14.10
C LEU A 158 -8.49 16.52 12.94
N ALA A 159 -9.62 15.82 12.82
CA ALA A 159 -10.63 16.11 11.81
C ALA A 159 -11.30 17.49 12.01
N ARG A 160 -11.54 17.91 13.26
CA ARG A 160 -12.10 19.24 13.58
C ARG A 160 -11.12 20.38 13.39
N GLU A 161 -9.90 20.23 13.88
CA GLU A 161 -8.86 21.28 13.84
C GLU A 161 -8.14 21.33 12.50
N GLY A 162 -8.29 20.27 11.68
CA GLY A 162 -7.60 20.05 10.42
C GLY A 162 -6.20 19.49 10.62
N PHE A 163 -5.64 18.90 9.57
CA PHE A 163 -4.25 18.46 9.48
C PHE A 163 -3.43 19.40 8.59
N GLU A 164 -2.11 19.43 8.79
CA GLU A 164 -1.23 20.29 8.02
C GLU A 164 -1.01 19.75 6.60
N ILE A 165 -1.15 20.61 5.60
CA ILE A 165 -0.82 20.30 4.21
C ILE A 165 0.70 20.38 4.02
N LEU A 166 1.36 19.24 4.04
CA LEU A 166 2.79 19.13 3.76
C LEU A 166 3.07 19.24 2.25
N PRO A 167 4.30 19.59 1.82
CA PRO A 167 4.64 19.71 0.40
C PRO A 167 4.23 18.47 -0.43
N LYS A 168 4.54 17.26 0.02
CA LYS A 168 4.16 16.03 -0.69
C LYS A 168 2.67 15.72 -0.61
N THR A 169 1.99 16.11 0.48
CA THR A 169 0.53 16.05 0.56
C THR A 169 -0.09 16.91 -0.55
N ARG A 170 0.39 18.14 -0.70
CA ARG A 170 -0.06 19.06 -1.77
C ARG A 170 0.15 18.47 -3.17
N ASP A 171 1.27 17.77 -3.38
CA ASP A 171 1.55 17.12 -4.65
C ASP A 171 0.53 15.98 -4.95
N PHE A 172 0.16 15.16 -3.97
CA PHE A 172 -0.88 14.12 -4.14
C PHE A 172 -2.23 14.75 -4.53
N PHE A 173 -2.60 15.86 -3.91
CA PHE A 173 -3.81 16.61 -4.29
C PHE A 173 -3.72 17.12 -5.73
N ALA A 174 -2.58 17.69 -6.14
CA ALA A 174 -2.37 18.21 -7.49
C ALA A 174 -2.46 17.12 -8.56
N GLU A 175 -1.88 15.95 -8.30
CA GLU A 175 -1.96 14.80 -9.20
C GLU A 175 -3.39 14.31 -9.40
N GLN A 176 -4.25 14.47 -8.39
CA GLN A 176 -5.65 14.02 -8.39
C GLN A 176 -6.66 15.15 -8.63
N GLU A 177 -6.21 16.35 -8.93
CA GLU A 177 -7.10 17.52 -9.13
C GLU A 177 -8.22 17.23 -10.13
N LYS A 178 -7.91 16.57 -11.26
CA LYS A 178 -8.92 16.18 -12.26
C LYS A 178 -9.98 15.25 -11.68
N LYS A 179 -9.57 14.29 -10.85
CA LYS A 179 -10.48 13.35 -10.18
C LYS A 179 -11.35 14.09 -9.17
N LEU A 180 -10.77 14.95 -8.35
CA LEU A 180 -11.49 15.77 -7.36
C LEU A 180 -12.52 16.68 -8.02
N ARG A 181 -12.20 17.31 -9.17
CA ARG A 181 -13.13 18.17 -9.91
C ARG A 181 -14.21 17.40 -10.68
N ARG A 182 -13.91 16.14 -11.09
CA ARG A 182 -14.87 15.25 -11.73
C ARG A 182 -15.79 14.58 -10.72
N GLY A 183 -15.36 14.42 -9.45
CA GLY A 183 -16.04 13.75 -8.37
C GLY A 183 -17.38 14.36 -8.02
N ASP A 184 -18.01 13.83 -6.98
CA ASP A 184 -19.25 14.44 -6.50
C ASP A 184 -18.98 15.81 -5.86
N VAL A 185 -20.06 16.54 -5.58
CA VAL A 185 -19.98 17.90 -5.01
C VAL A 185 -19.27 17.89 -3.65
N GLU A 186 -19.44 16.83 -2.89
CA GLU A 186 -18.89 16.72 -1.52
C GLU A 186 -17.36 16.55 -1.53
N ILE A 187 -16.81 15.72 -2.42
CA ILE A 187 -15.35 15.53 -2.48
C ILE A 187 -14.65 16.82 -2.92
N ALA A 188 -15.26 17.54 -3.87
CA ALA A 188 -14.74 18.84 -4.31
C ALA A 188 -14.84 19.88 -3.18
N ARG A 189 -15.97 19.96 -2.46
CA ARG A 189 -16.18 20.86 -1.33
C ARG A 189 -15.13 20.64 -0.22
N LEU A 190 -14.84 19.39 0.11
CA LEU A 190 -13.92 19.03 1.20
C LEU A 190 -12.45 19.22 0.83
N TYR A 191 -12.06 18.86 -0.39
CA TYR A 191 -10.64 18.74 -0.76
C TYR A 191 -10.15 19.78 -1.76
N LEU A 192 -11.05 20.63 -2.28
CA LEU A 192 -10.74 21.83 -3.09
C LEU A 192 -11.44 23.06 -2.48
N PRO A 193 -11.06 23.49 -1.26
CA PRO A 193 -11.71 24.60 -0.58
C PRO A 193 -11.63 25.89 -1.44
N GLY A 194 -12.80 26.51 -1.69
CA GLY A 194 -12.88 27.65 -2.61
C GLY A 194 -12.65 27.31 -4.08
N GLY A 195 -12.63 26.02 -4.45
CA GLY A 195 -12.34 25.54 -5.80
C GLY A 195 -10.86 25.41 -6.12
N GLU A 196 -9.97 25.62 -5.14
CA GLU A 196 -8.51 25.63 -5.31
C GLU A 196 -7.85 24.50 -4.50
N LEU A 197 -6.65 24.10 -4.94
CA LEU A 197 -5.84 23.14 -4.19
C LEU A 197 -5.35 23.77 -2.87
N PRO A 198 -5.41 23.04 -1.74
CA PRO A 198 -5.00 23.57 -0.45
C PRO A 198 -3.51 23.98 -0.46
N ALA A 199 -3.18 25.11 0.17
CA ALA A 199 -1.81 25.63 0.21
C ALA A 199 -0.94 24.83 1.19
N VAL A 200 0.35 24.67 0.88
CA VAL A 200 1.33 24.10 1.81
C VAL A 200 1.37 24.93 3.09
N GLY A 201 1.37 24.25 4.24
CA GLY A 201 1.34 24.85 5.58
C GLY A 201 -0.06 25.27 6.05
N SER A 202 -1.08 25.22 5.19
CA SER A 202 -2.47 25.41 5.65
C SER A 202 -2.99 24.16 6.36
N ARG A 203 -4.05 24.34 7.16
CA ARG A 203 -4.75 23.21 7.80
C ARG A 203 -6.06 22.94 7.08
N LEU A 204 -6.31 21.66 6.80
CA LEU A 204 -7.51 21.19 6.13
C LEU A 204 -8.37 20.39 7.11
N ALA A 205 -9.52 20.97 7.50
CA ALA A 205 -10.46 20.35 8.41
C ALA A 205 -11.58 19.61 7.66
N ASN A 206 -12.15 18.59 8.31
CA ASN A 206 -13.32 17.84 7.83
C ASN A 206 -14.29 17.61 9.00
N ALA A 207 -15.18 18.55 9.20
CA ALA A 207 -16.17 18.52 10.29
C ALA A 207 -17.16 17.34 10.15
N ASP A 208 -17.52 16.97 8.93
CA ASP A 208 -18.40 15.83 8.67
C ASP A 208 -17.73 14.52 9.08
N LEU A 209 -16.43 14.35 8.79
CA LEU A 209 -15.66 13.20 9.24
C LEU A 209 -15.50 13.19 10.76
N ALA A 210 -15.33 14.36 11.39
CA ALA A 210 -15.29 14.44 12.85
C ALA A 210 -16.60 13.93 13.46
N HIS A 211 -17.75 14.29 12.89
CA HIS A 211 -19.05 13.78 13.34
C HIS A 211 -19.17 12.25 13.13
N THR A 212 -18.75 11.74 11.98
CA THR A 212 -18.73 10.28 11.73
C THR A 212 -17.85 9.55 12.76
N LEU A 213 -16.68 10.10 13.10
CA LEU A 213 -15.78 9.54 14.12
C LEU A 213 -16.41 9.63 15.54
N GLU A 214 -17.21 10.64 15.85
CA GLU A 214 -17.96 10.72 17.11
C GLU A 214 -18.99 9.61 17.24
N LEU A 215 -19.74 9.34 16.17
CA LEU A 215 -20.68 8.22 16.12
C LEU A 215 -19.94 6.88 16.28
N LEU A 216 -18.79 6.73 15.63
CA LEU A 216 -17.92 5.56 15.77
C LEU A 216 -17.40 5.41 17.22
N ALA A 217 -17.00 6.50 17.88
CA ALA A 217 -16.56 6.49 19.27
C ALA A 217 -17.68 6.09 20.26
N GLN A 218 -18.90 6.55 20.01
CA GLN A 218 -20.07 6.32 20.86
C GLN A 218 -20.67 4.93 20.68
N HIS A 219 -20.75 4.43 19.45
CA HIS A 219 -21.50 3.23 19.09
C HIS A 219 -20.61 2.08 18.57
N GLY A 220 -19.27 2.23 18.64
CA GLY A 220 -18.34 1.25 18.10
C GLY A 220 -18.58 1.01 16.60
N ARG A 221 -18.44 -0.24 16.16
CA ARG A 221 -18.68 -0.65 14.78
C ARG A 221 -20.01 -0.14 14.20
N ASP A 222 -21.07 -0.18 15.00
CA ASP A 222 -22.41 0.18 14.55
C ASP A 222 -22.55 1.68 14.25
N GLY A 223 -21.69 2.54 14.81
CA GLY A 223 -21.61 3.95 14.45
C GLY A 223 -21.25 4.22 12.97
N PHE A 224 -20.67 3.25 12.28
CA PHE A 224 -20.37 3.32 10.85
C PHE A 224 -21.28 2.43 9.99
N TYR A 225 -21.57 1.20 10.43
CA TYR A 225 -22.28 0.21 9.60
C TYR A 225 -23.79 0.19 9.79
N ARG A 226 -24.33 1.00 10.73
CA ARG A 226 -25.76 1.19 11.00
C ARG A 226 -26.07 2.66 11.24
N GLY A 227 -27.35 3.02 11.26
CA GLY A 227 -27.79 4.38 11.55
C GLY A 227 -27.34 5.42 10.53
N PRO A 228 -27.14 6.70 10.95
CA PRO A 228 -27.05 7.83 10.02
C PRO A 228 -25.94 7.74 8.98
N VAL A 229 -24.75 7.23 9.36
CA VAL A 229 -23.62 7.09 8.43
C VAL A 229 -23.92 6.05 7.36
N ALA A 230 -24.41 4.89 7.76
CA ALA A 230 -24.78 3.82 6.83
C ALA A 230 -25.92 4.26 5.89
N GLU A 231 -26.94 4.93 6.42
CA GLU A 231 -28.07 5.47 5.66
C GLU A 231 -27.61 6.48 4.60
N ALA A 232 -26.69 7.39 4.96
CA ALA A 232 -26.11 8.34 4.01
C ALA A 232 -25.30 7.63 2.90
N ILE A 233 -24.47 6.62 3.25
CA ILE A 233 -23.72 5.82 2.28
C ILE A 233 -24.66 5.10 1.30
N ILE A 234 -25.72 4.46 1.81
CA ILE A 234 -26.66 3.68 0.99
C ILE A 234 -27.45 4.61 0.08
N THR A 235 -27.98 5.72 0.63
CA THR A 235 -28.75 6.71 -0.13
C THR A 235 -27.92 7.29 -1.27
N ALA A 236 -26.70 7.72 -0.97
CA ALA A 236 -25.80 8.25 -1.99
C ALA A 236 -25.40 7.18 -3.03
N SER A 237 -25.15 5.94 -2.59
CA SER A 237 -24.87 4.81 -3.49
C SER A 237 -26.04 4.59 -4.46
N GLN A 238 -27.27 4.51 -3.96
CA GLN A 238 -28.47 4.30 -4.80
C GLN A 238 -28.69 5.44 -5.79
N GLN A 239 -28.56 6.69 -5.34
CA GLN A 239 -28.72 7.87 -6.19
C GLN A 239 -27.62 7.99 -7.25
N GLY A 240 -26.38 7.58 -6.90
CA GLY A 240 -25.22 7.60 -7.77
C GLY A 240 -25.03 6.33 -8.61
N GLY A 241 -26.02 5.43 -8.66
CA GLY A 241 -25.97 4.21 -9.44
C GLY A 241 -25.08 3.12 -8.84
N GLY A 242 -24.76 3.19 -7.55
CA GLY A 242 -24.04 2.14 -6.82
C GLY A 242 -24.89 0.90 -6.54
N VAL A 243 -24.28 -0.09 -5.88
CA VAL A 243 -24.89 -1.41 -5.63
C VAL A 243 -24.91 -1.80 -4.15
N LEU A 244 -24.50 -0.90 -3.24
CA LEU A 244 -24.47 -1.17 -1.81
C LEU A 244 -25.89 -1.23 -1.22
N THR A 245 -26.11 -2.16 -0.29
CA THR A 245 -27.36 -2.31 0.47
C THR A 245 -27.12 -2.16 1.98
N ALA A 246 -28.20 -1.94 2.73
CA ALA A 246 -28.14 -1.88 4.21
C ALA A 246 -27.64 -3.20 4.80
N ASP A 247 -28.04 -4.32 4.23
CA ASP A 247 -27.63 -5.65 4.68
C ASP A 247 -26.14 -5.90 4.43
N ASP A 248 -25.59 -5.43 3.31
CA ASP A 248 -24.16 -5.54 3.02
C ASP A 248 -23.32 -4.84 4.10
N LEU A 249 -23.68 -3.61 4.48
CA LEU A 249 -23.00 -2.87 5.54
C LEU A 249 -23.20 -3.54 6.90
N ALA A 250 -24.43 -3.85 7.26
CA ALA A 250 -24.78 -4.38 8.59
C ALA A 250 -24.10 -5.73 8.89
N HIS A 251 -23.90 -6.59 7.88
CA HIS A 251 -23.34 -7.92 8.03
C HIS A 251 -21.84 -8.02 7.69
N TYR A 252 -21.19 -6.92 7.35
CA TYR A 252 -19.75 -6.96 7.12
C TYR A 252 -19.00 -7.32 8.41
N GLU A 253 -18.06 -8.25 8.34
CA GLU A 253 -17.20 -8.66 9.45
C GLU A 253 -15.74 -8.76 9.00
N ALA A 254 -14.81 -8.32 9.86
CA ALA A 254 -13.38 -8.60 9.69
C ALA A 254 -13.10 -10.08 10.00
N ARG A 255 -12.09 -10.65 9.35
CA ARG A 255 -11.69 -12.05 9.52
C ARG A 255 -10.36 -12.14 10.26
N LEU A 256 -10.29 -12.94 11.30
CA LEU A 256 -9.02 -13.36 11.87
C LEU A 256 -8.55 -14.59 11.09
N VAL A 257 -7.41 -14.48 10.43
CA VAL A 257 -6.85 -15.50 9.54
C VAL A 257 -5.40 -15.80 9.90
N GLU A 258 -4.89 -16.95 9.49
CA GLU A 258 -3.47 -17.26 9.68
C GLU A 258 -2.62 -16.51 8.63
N PRO A 259 -1.51 -15.89 9.02
CA PRO A 259 -0.58 -15.30 8.07
C PRO A 259 0.04 -16.39 7.16
N ILE A 260 0.59 -15.98 6.03
CA ILE A 260 1.45 -16.85 5.21
C ILE A 260 2.92 -16.54 5.46
N GLY A 261 3.81 -17.53 5.25
CA GLY A 261 5.22 -17.29 5.49
C GLY A 261 6.14 -18.27 4.76
N ILE A 262 7.42 -17.94 4.81
CA ILE A 262 8.53 -18.78 4.32
C ILE A 262 9.71 -18.72 5.28
N ASP A 263 10.52 -19.78 5.27
CA ASP A 263 11.88 -19.72 5.78
C ASP A 263 12.82 -19.27 4.66
N PHE A 264 13.73 -18.36 4.99
CA PHE A 264 14.71 -17.80 4.07
C PHE A 264 16.02 -17.51 4.81
N ARG A 265 17.10 -18.27 4.51
CA ARG A 265 18.46 -18.06 5.05
C ARG A 265 18.52 -17.89 6.58
N GLY A 266 17.80 -18.73 7.31
CA GLY A 266 17.76 -18.70 8.78
C GLY A 266 16.85 -17.64 9.38
N TYR A 267 16.07 -16.95 8.57
CA TYR A 267 14.97 -16.08 8.99
C TYR A 267 13.64 -16.74 8.65
N HIS A 268 12.60 -16.39 9.40
CA HIS A 268 11.22 -16.68 9.07
C HIS A 268 10.47 -15.38 8.79
N LEU A 269 9.72 -15.31 7.70
CA LEU A 269 8.94 -14.14 7.32
C LEU A 269 7.45 -14.48 7.41
N TRP A 270 6.69 -13.72 8.21
CA TRP A 270 5.24 -13.70 8.17
C TRP A 270 4.74 -12.51 7.38
N SER A 271 3.75 -12.72 6.50
CA SER A 271 3.13 -11.66 5.71
C SER A 271 1.65 -11.92 5.46
N ALA A 272 1.00 -10.99 4.75
CA ALA A 272 -0.43 -11.02 4.48
C ALA A 272 -0.86 -12.24 3.65
N PRO A 273 -1.91 -12.97 4.07
CA PRO A 273 -2.46 -14.09 3.30
C PRO A 273 -3.33 -13.61 2.13
N PRO A 274 -3.74 -14.51 1.21
CA PRO A 274 -4.84 -14.20 0.28
C PRO A 274 -6.08 -13.65 1.03
N PRO A 275 -6.84 -12.73 0.41
CA PRO A 275 -6.85 -12.38 -1.01
C PRO A 275 -5.73 -11.47 -1.47
N THR A 276 -4.75 -11.14 -0.64
CA THR A 276 -3.59 -10.39 -1.13
C THR A 276 -2.76 -11.23 -2.10
N ASN A 277 -2.16 -10.58 -3.09
CA ASN A 277 -1.25 -11.21 -4.05
C ASN A 277 0.19 -10.67 -3.97
N GLY A 278 0.41 -9.59 -3.23
CA GLY A 278 1.73 -9.00 -3.07
C GLY A 278 2.68 -9.89 -2.28
N ALA A 279 2.25 -10.35 -1.10
CA ALA A 279 3.05 -11.24 -0.28
C ALA A 279 3.32 -12.60 -0.96
N PRO A 280 2.35 -13.30 -1.54
CA PRO A 280 2.62 -14.50 -2.33
C PRO A 280 3.67 -14.30 -3.42
N LEU A 281 3.67 -13.12 -4.08
CA LEU A 281 4.61 -12.82 -5.17
C LEU A 281 6.05 -12.70 -4.66
N PHE A 282 6.32 -11.79 -3.72
CA PHE A 282 7.71 -11.58 -3.31
C PHE A 282 8.26 -12.75 -2.47
N LEU A 283 7.42 -13.41 -1.65
CA LEU A 283 7.85 -14.57 -0.87
C LEU A 283 8.25 -15.75 -1.78
N ALA A 284 7.48 -16.04 -2.83
CA ALA A 284 7.83 -17.10 -3.77
C ALA A 284 9.10 -16.77 -4.58
N ILE A 285 9.30 -15.50 -4.97
CA ILE A 285 10.54 -15.06 -5.63
C ILE A 285 11.74 -15.19 -4.67
N MET A 286 11.60 -14.76 -3.41
CA MET A 286 12.64 -14.94 -2.39
C MET A 286 12.99 -16.43 -2.23
N LYS A 287 11.98 -17.30 -2.11
CA LYS A 287 12.20 -18.75 -1.97
C LYS A 287 12.92 -19.35 -3.18
N ALA A 288 12.60 -18.91 -4.39
CA ALA A 288 13.30 -19.32 -5.59
C ALA A 288 14.76 -18.84 -5.63
N LEU A 289 15.07 -17.69 -5.02
CA LEU A 289 16.41 -17.10 -4.96
C LEU A 289 17.17 -17.44 -3.66
N GLU A 290 16.68 -18.36 -2.81
CA GLU A 290 17.26 -18.65 -1.49
C GLU A 290 18.75 -19.03 -1.55
N ASP A 291 19.14 -19.82 -2.56
CA ASP A 291 20.51 -20.29 -2.74
C ASP A 291 21.37 -19.38 -3.64
N ASP A 292 20.80 -18.26 -4.13
CA ASP A 292 21.52 -17.36 -5.02
C ASP A 292 22.59 -16.55 -4.26
N THR A 293 23.81 -16.52 -4.78
CA THR A 293 24.92 -15.79 -4.16
C THR A 293 24.93 -14.30 -4.46
N PHE A 294 24.10 -13.83 -5.42
CA PHE A 294 24.13 -12.46 -5.94
C PHE A 294 25.53 -11.99 -6.34
N ALA A 295 26.32 -12.90 -6.94
CA ALA A 295 27.74 -12.70 -7.26
C ALA A 295 28.02 -11.64 -8.34
N GLY A 296 26.98 -11.07 -8.95
CA GLY A 296 27.09 -10.04 -10.00
C GLY A 296 27.30 -8.60 -9.50
N GLY A 297 27.63 -8.39 -8.22
CA GLY A 297 27.78 -7.06 -7.62
C GLY A 297 26.61 -6.66 -6.71
N PRO A 298 26.32 -5.37 -6.52
CA PRO A 298 25.18 -4.91 -5.74
C PRO A 298 23.85 -5.48 -6.27
N LEU A 299 22.82 -5.57 -5.42
CA LEU A 299 21.52 -6.12 -5.83
C LEU A 299 20.96 -5.40 -7.09
N ARG A 300 21.25 -4.11 -7.24
CA ARG A 300 20.83 -3.27 -8.39
C ARG A 300 21.73 -3.41 -9.62
N SER A 301 22.75 -4.29 -9.62
CA SER A 301 23.50 -4.57 -10.85
C SER A 301 22.60 -5.18 -11.92
N ALA A 302 22.91 -4.94 -13.20
CA ALA A 302 22.10 -5.47 -14.30
C ALA A 302 22.01 -7.01 -14.27
N ALA A 303 23.11 -7.69 -13.91
CA ALA A 303 23.15 -9.15 -13.79
C ALA A 303 22.20 -9.69 -12.70
N ASN A 304 22.17 -9.05 -11.51
CA ASN A 304 21.28 -9.47 -10.43
C ASN A 304 19.81 -9.12 -10.73
N LEU A 305 19.56 -7.95 -11.32
CA LEU A 305 18.20 -7.59 -11.73
C LEU A 305 17.66 -8.48 -12.85
N ASP A 306 18.49 -8.86 -13.84
CA ASP A 306 18.07 -9.83 -14.86
C ASP A 306 17.68 -11.17 -14.23
N ARG A 307 18.47 -11.64 -13.28
CA ARG A 307 18.21 -12.89 -12.55
C ARG A 307 16.90 -12.82 -11.76
N ILE A 308 16.68 -11.75 -11.01
CA ILE A 308 15.43 -11.52 -10.28
C ILE A 308 14.25 -11.42 -11.25
N GLY A 309 14.43 -10.69 -12.35
CA GLY A 309 13.41 -10.51 -13.38
C GLY A 309 13.01 -11.81 -14.08
N ARG A 310 13.96 -12.71 -14.36
CA ARG A 310 13.67 -14.04 -14.91
C ARG A 310 12.82 -14.88 -13.97
N VAL A 311 13.10 -14.86 -12.66
CA VAL A 311 12.26 -15.54 -11.66
C VAL A 311 10.89 -14.89 -11.57
N TRP A 312 10.83 -13.54 -11.56
CA TRP A 312 9.56 -12.79 -11.55
C TRP A 312 8.65 -13.16 -12.74
N ARG A 313 9.22 -13.28 -13.95
CA ARG A 313 8.49 -13.70 -15.15
C ARG A 313 7.76 -15.03 -14.99
N VAL A 314 8.34 -15.95 -14.24
CA VAL A 314 7.73 -17.27 -13.98
C VAL A 314 6.71 -17.20 -12.85
N VAL A 315 7.03 -16.51 -11.74
CA VAL A 315 6.23 -16.50 -10.51
C VAL A 315 4.98 -15.61 -10.65
N GLN A 316 5.14 -14.42 -11.24
CA GLN A 316 4.05 -13.43 -11.32
C GLN A 316 2.75 -14.00 -11.92
N PRO A 317 2.76 -14.69 -13.07
CA PRO A 317 1.55 -15.29 -13.63
C PRO A 317 0.97 -16.41 -12.78
N LEU A 318 1.79 -17.16 -12.07
CA LEU A 318 1.31 -18.22 -11.17
C LEU A 318 0.56 -17.62 -9.98
N VAL A 319 1.09 -16.55 -9.40
CA VAL A 319 0.45 -15.81 -8.30
C VAL A 319 -0.84 -15.15 -8.80
N GLN A 320 -0.81 -14.52 -9.95
CA GLN A 320 -1.98 -13.86 -10.53
C GLN A 320 -3.15 -14.83 -10.72
N ARG A 321 -2.89 -16.05 -11.16
CA ARG A 321 -3.90 -17.10 -11.33
C ARG A 321 -4.34 -17.76 -10.03
N GLY A 322 -3.45 -17.83 -9.04
CA GLY A 322 -3.68 -18.57 -7.80
C GLY A 322 -4.26 -17.75 -6.66
N SER A 323 -4.19 -16.40 -6.70
CA SER A 323 -4.60 -15.55 -5.58
C SER A 323 -6.00 -14.97 -5.77
N GLY A 324 -6.75 -14.86 -4.67
CA GLY A 324 -8.08 -14.29 -4.60
C GLY A 324 -8.80 -14.72 -3.32
N ASP A 325 -10.06 -14.30 -3.17
CA ASP A 325 -10.92 -14.69 -2.04
C ASP A 325 -11.68 -15.99 -2.36
N ALA A 326 -10.91 -17.06 -2.56
CA ALA A 326 -11.42 -18.40 -2.79
C ALA A 326 -10.72 -19.38 -1.83
N PRO A 327 -11.38 -20.44 -1.38
CA PRO A 327 -10.83 -21.36 -0.39
C PRO A 327 -9.47 -21.97 -0.80
N GLU A 328 -9.28 -22.22 -2.09
CA GLU A 328 -8.06 -22.79 -2.66
C GLU A 328 -6.86 -21.83 -2.71
N ALA A 329 -7.06 -20.52 -2.54
CA ALA A 329 -5.99 -19.53 -2.74
C ALA A 329 -4.81 -19.71 -1.77
N ARG A 330 -5.06 -20.07 -0.51
CA ARG A 330 -4.02 -20.39 0.47
C ARG A 330 -3.24 -21.65 0.07
N PHE A 331 -3.95 -22.70 -0.30
CA PHE A 331 -3.34 -23.95 -0.78
C PHE A 331 -2.48 -23.72 -2.03
N ASN A 332 -2.92 -22.85 -2.94
CA ASN A 332 -2.15 -22.47 -4.12
C ASN A 332 -0.81 -21.83 -3.75
N PHE A 333 -0.77 -20.98 -2.71
CA PHE A 333 0.49 -20.41 -2.21
C PHE A 333 1.40 -21.48 -1.60
N GLU A 334 0.88 -22.34 -0.73
CA GLU A 334 1.64 -23.44 -0.11
C GLU A 334 2.26 -24.35 -1.17
N LYS A 335 1.49 -24.69 -2.20
CA LYS A 335 1.96 -25.46 -3.35
C LYS A 335 3.03 -24.70 -4.15
N LEU A 336 2.86 -23.38 -4.34
CA LEU A 336 3.80 -22.55 -5.10
C LEU A 336 5.20 -22.53 -4.47
N VAL A 337 5.28 -22.50 -3.12
CA VAL A 337 6.56 -22.45 -2.39
C VAL A 337 7.09 -23.84 -2.00
N ALA A 338 6.41 -24.91 -2.38
CA ALA A 338 6.86 -26.28 -2.15
C ALA A 338 8.16 -26.58 -2.95
N PRO A 339 9.04 -27.48 -2.44
CA PRO A 339 10.35 -27.73 -3.04
C PRO A 339 10.33 -28.05 -4.54
N ASP A 340 9.41 -28.91 -4.99
CA ASP A 340 9.29 -29.29 -6.40
C ASP A 340 8.87 -28.12 -7.29
N SER A 341 7.94 -27.27 -6.80
CA SER A 341 7.53 -26.07 -7.52
C SER A 341 8.65 -25.05 -7.62
N ILE A 342 9.41 -24.85 -6.55
CA ILE A 342 10.58 -23.97 -6.53
C ILE A 342 11.67 -24.48 -7.48
N ALA A 343 11.94 -25.78 -7.52
CA ALA A 343 12.86 -26.38 -8.47
C ALA A 343 12.42 -26.14 -9.93
N ALA A 344 11.13 -26.32 -10.21
CA ALA A 344 10.56 -26.05 -11.54
C ALA A 344 10.65 -24.55 -11.92
N ILE A 345 10.37 -23.64 -10.98
CA ILE A 345 10.50 -22.19 -11.20
C ILE A 345 11.94 -21.83 -11.55
N ARG A 346 12.93 -22.34 -10.80
CA ARG A 346 14.36 -22.13 -11.05
C ARG A 346 14.78 -22.61 -12.44
N ALA A 347 14.36 -23.82 -12.81
CA ALA A 347 14.67 -24.40 -14.12
C ALA A 347 14.10 -23.55 -15.28
N GLN A 348 12.86 -23.11 -15.16
CA GLN A 348 12.19 -22.25 -16.14
C GLN A 348 12.86 -20.87 -16.25
N ALA A 349 13.23 -20.27 -15.12
CA ALA A 349 13.91 -18.97 -15.09
C ALA A 349 15.29 -19.02 -15.78
N VAL A 350 16.05 -20.12 -15.59
CA VAL A 350 17.33 -20.35 -16.28
C VAL A 350 17.13 -20.57 -17.77
N ALA A 351 16.16 -21.39 -18.17
CA ALA A 351 15.87 -21.68 -19.57
C ALA A 351 15.29 -20.47 -20.34
N GLY A 352 14.90 -19.41 -19.64
CA GLY A 352 14.21 -18.25 -20.25
C GLY A 352 12.84 -18.59 -20.84
N THR A 353 12.31 -19.77 -20.52
CA THR A 353 10.99 -20.21 -20.95
C THR A 353 9.94 -19.66 -19.99
N VAL A 354 9.28 -18.59 -20.41
CA VAL A 354 8.03 -18.17 -19.75
C VAL A 354 6.95 -19.18 -20.15
N PRO A 355 6.25 -19.81 -19.20
CA PRO A 355 5.10 -20.60 -19.57
C PRO A 355 4.16 -19.71 -20.39
N LYS A 356 3.87 -20.10 -21.64
CA LYS A 356 2.75 -19.55 -22.40
C LYS A 356 1.46 -20.06 -21.74
N ALA A 357 1.26 -19.66 -20.51
CA ALA A 357 0.00 -19.82 -19.86
C ALA A 357 -0.93 -18.83 -20.54
N ALA A 358 -2.09 -19.33 -21.00
CA ALA A 358 -3.18 -18.46 -21.38
C ALA A 358 -3.34 -17.41 -20.27
N TRP A 359 -2.95 -16.19 -20.55
CA TRP A 359 -3.08 -15.09 -19.62
C TRP A 359 -4.58 -14.89 -19.45
N PHE A 360 -5.03 -15.02 -18.24
CA PHE A 360 -6.33 -14.50 -17.93
C PHE A 360 -6.23 -13.00 -18.17
N ASP A 361 -7.10 -12.46 -19.00
CA ASP A 361 -7.28 -11.02 -19.14
C ASP A 361 -7.85 -10.50 -17.82
N ASP A 362 -6.96 -10.35 -16.87
CA ASP A 362 -7.23 -9.84 -15.53
C ASP A 362 -7.04 -8.32 -15.56
N SER A 363 -7.78 -7.68 -16.46
CA SER A 363 -7.80 -6.22 -16.64
C SER A 363 -8.21 -5.45 -15.39
N GLY A 364 -8.64 -6.14 -14.33
CA GLY A 364 -8.88 -5.59 -13.00
C GLY A 364 -7.63 -5.40 -12.14
N SER A 365 -6.45 -5.91 -12.53
CA SER A 365 -5.25 -5.60 -11.77
C SER A 365 -4.77 -4.21 -12.16
N SER A 366 -4.82 -3.34 -11.21
CA SER A 366 -4.32 -1.98 -11.34
C SER A 366 -2.80 -1.98 -11.52
N ASP A 367 -2.31 -2.11 -12.75
CA ASP A 367 -1.06 -1.45 -13.15
C ASP A 367 -1.25 0.08 -13.13
N SER A 368 -2.25 0.55 -12.36
CA SER A 368 -2.49 1.97 -12.22
C SER A 368 -1.27 2.57 -11.53
N ILE A 369 -0.67 3.49 -12.23
CA ILE A 369 0.51 4.25 -11.81
C ILE A 369 0.29 4.94 -10.45
N MET A 370 -0.96 5.04 -9.95
CA MET A 370 -1.35 5.88 -8.83
C MET A 370 -2.30 5.15 -7.87
N ALA A 371 -1.80 4.31 -6.99
CA ALA A 371 -2.59 3.66 -5.95
C ALA A 371 -2.48 4.36 -4.59
N ALA A 372 -3.62 4.52 -3.97
CA ALA A 372 -3.79 5.00 -2.62
C ALA A 372 -3.49 3.89 -1.62
N THR A 373 -2.59 4.12 -0.74
CA THR A 373 -2.27 3.18 0.35
C THR A 373 -1.43 3.93 1.37
N THR A 374 -1.59 3.64 2.64
CA THR A 374 -0.63 3.99 3.68
C THR A 374 -0.21 2.77 4.47
N HIS A 375 1.00 2.81 5.00
CA HIS A 375 1.55 1.76 5.85
C HIS A 375 2.03 2.37 7.16
N PHE A 376 1.76 1.69 8.27
CA PHE A 376 2.21 2.11 9.58
C PHE A 376 2.59 0.93 10.47
N LEU A 377 3.44 1.21 11.44
CA LEU A 377 3.88 0.24 12.44
C LEU A 377 3.83 0.87 13.82
N VAL A 378 3.54 0.04 14.80
CA VAL A 378 3.60 0.38 16.22
C VAL A 378 4.29 -0.74 16.97
N ALA A 379 5.25 -0.38 17.84
CA ALA A 379 5.83 -1.30 18.80
C ALA A 379 5.67 -0.70 20.19
N ASP A 380 5.20 -1.49 21.16
CA ASP A 380 5.01 -1.06 22.56
C ASP A 380 6.11 -1.58 23.51
N ALA A 381 6.12 -1.08 24.75
CA ALA A 381 7.09 -1.47 25.77
C ALA A 381 7.00 -2.95 26.19
N ALA A 382 5.90 -3.63 25.91
CA ALA A 382 5.73 -5.06 26.16
C ALA A 382 6.33 -5.94 25.06
N GLY A 383 6.78 -5.35 23.95
CA GLY A 383 7.33 -6.05 22.80
C GLY A 383 6.30 -6.46 21.76
N ASN A 384 5.04 -6.04 21.89
CA ASN A 384 4.03 -6.29 20.87
C ASN A 384 4.30 -5.41 19.65
N ILE A 385 4.00 -5.93 18.47
CA ILE A 385 4.21 -5.25 17.19
C ILE A 385 2.94 -5.30 16.36
N VAL A 386 2.47 -4.13 15.93
CA VAL A 386 1.49 -4.00 14.84
C VAL A 386 2.22 -3.58 13.59
N CYS A 387 1.95 -4.28 12.49
CA CYS A 387 2.42 -3.97 11.16
C CYS A 387 1.19 -3.95 10.25
N ALA A 388 0.77 -2.77 9.78
CA ALA A 388 -0.52 -2.61 9.15
C ALA A 388 -0.47 -1.78 7.86
N THR A 389 -1.25 -2.20 6.87
CA THR A 389 -1.44 -1.48 5.61
C THR A 389 -2.92 -1.24 5.38
N GLN A 390 -3.30 -0.01 5.12
CA GLN A 390 -4.68 0.40 4.82
C GLN A 390 -4.76 1.15 3.50
N SER A 391 -5.92 1.06 2.80
CA SER A 391 -6.01 1.56 1.44
C SER A 391 -7.45 1.80 1.01
N GLN A 392 -7.64 2.76 0.11
CA GLN A 392 -8.89 2.97 -0.65
C GLN A 392 -8.78 2.46 -2.10
N SER A 393 -7.73 1.73 -2.45
CA SER A 393 -7.30 1.26 -3.78
C SER A 393 -6.64 2.36 -4.62
N LEU A 394 -7.34 3.25 -5.28
CA LEU A 394 -6.76 4.42 -5.97
C LEU A 394 -6.80 5.67 -5.09
N HIS A 395 -5.96 6.66 -5.40
CA HIS A 395 -5.96 7.95 -4.69
C HIS A 395 -7.36 8.58 -4.73
N PHE A 396 -7.88 8.97 -3.54
CA PHE A 396 -9.24 9.41 -3.32
C PHE A 396 -10.31 8.40 -3.75
N GLY A 397 -10.00 7.10 -3.70
CA GLY A 397 -10.93 6.01 -3.96
C GLY A 397 -11.73 6.19 -5.24
N ALA A 398 -13.04 6.02 -5.13
CA ALA A 398 -13.99 6.19 -6.23
C ALA A 398 -14.27 7.66 -6.61
N GLY A 399 -13.66 8.64 -5.92
CA GLY A 399 -13.91 10.05 -6.16
C GLY A 399 -15.26 10.54 -5.61
N VAL A 400 -15.80 9.87 -4.61
CA VAL A 400 -17.10 10.19 -4.01
C VAL A 400 -17.07 10.21 -2.48
N VAL A 401 -17.88 11.09 -1.90
CA VAL A 401 -18.11 11.24 -0.46
C VAL A 401 -19.62 11.33 -0.21
N PRO A 402 -20.25 10.38 0.50
CA PRO A 402 -21.64 10.50 0.86
C PRO A 402 -21.91 11.77 1.69
N PRO A 403 -22.93 12.56 1.34
CA PRO A 403 -23.20 13.83 2.00
C PRO A 403 -23.27 13.71 3.53
N GLY A 404 -22.60 14.63 4.25
CA GLY A 404 -22.58 14.70 5.71
C GLY A 404 -21.73 13.66 6.43
N THR A 405 -21.06 12.73 5.70
CA THR A 405 -20.20 11.72 6.32
C THR A 405 -18.72 12.12 6.35
N GLY A 406 -18.27 12.94 5.41
CA GLY A 406 -16.86 13.26 5.23
C GLY A 406 -15.96 12.07 4.83
N VAL A 407 -16.53 10.92 4.53
CA VAL A 407 -15.82 9.66 4.25
C VAL A 407 -15.59 9.49 2.75
N VAL A 408 -14.35 9.46 2.32
CA VAL A 408 -14.00 9.07 0.94
C VAL A 408 -14.19 7.57 0.79
N LEU A 409 -14.99 7.13 -0.21
CA LEU A 409 -15.24 5.72 -0.45
C LEU A 409 -14.24 5.10 -1.43
N ASN A 410 -13.90 3.82 -1.20
CA ASN A 410 -12.98 3.05 -2.03
C ASN A 410 -13.50 2.82 -3.46
N ASP A 411 -12.60 2.45 -4.36
CA ASP A 411 -12.89 1.99 -5.71
C ASP A 411 -12.48 0.51 -5.93
N SER A 412 -12.67 -0.31 -4.91
CA SER A 412 -12.13 -1.67 -4.86
C SER A 412 -12.77 -2.65 -5.84
N MET A 413 -13.91 -2.32 -6.46
CA MET A 413 -14.44 -3.11 -7.57
C MET A 413 -13.43 -3.23 -8.71
N SER A 414 -12.61 -2.20 -8.96
CA SER A 414 -11.56 -2.21 -9.99
C SER A 414 -10.52 -3.32 -9.81
N ASN A 415 -10.41 -3.91 -8.62
CA ASN A 415 -9.44 -4.93 -8.29
C ASN A 415 -9.92 -6.37 -8.55
N PHE A 416 -11.20 -6.56 -8.92
CA PHE A 416 -11.72 -7.87 -9.31
C PHE A 416 -11.35 -8.26 -10.74
N SER A 417 -11.36 -9.57 -11.00
CA SER A 417 -11.42 -10.14 -12.35
C SER A 417 -12.86 -10.17 -12.84
N PHE A 418 -13.09 -9.70 -14.06
CA PHE A 418 -14.42 -9.64 -14.66
C PHE A 418 -14.57 -10.56 -15.87
N ASN A 419 -13.46 -10.98 -16.48
CA ASN A 419 -13.45 -11.67 -17.77
C ASN A 419 -13.19 -13.18 -17.64
N GLU A 420 -12.77 -13.65 -16.45
CA GLU A 420 -12.44 -15.05 -16.20
C GLU A 420 -13.21 -15.62 -15.00
N PRO A 421 -14.39 -16.26 -15.25
CA PRO A 421 -15.23 -16.80 -14.18
C PRO A 421 -14.55 -17.86 -13.31
N LYS A 422 -13.49 -18.50 -13.79
CA LYS A 422 -12.71 -19.49 -13.03
C LYS A 422 -11.60 -18.87 -12.18
N SER A 423 -11.37 -17.56 -12.30
CA SER A 423 -10.40 -16.86 -11.47
C SER A 423 -10.83 -16.89 -10.00
N PRO A 424 -9.94 -17.21 -9.06
CA PRO A 424 -10.23 -17.07 -7.63
C PRO A 424 -10.53 -15.62 -7.23
N ASN A 425 -10.21 -14.65 -8.10
CA ASN A 425 -10.52 -13.24 -7.95
C ASN A 425 -11.74 -12.78 -8.76
N TYR A 426 -12.51 -13.70 -9.37
CA TYR A 426 -13.71 -13.30 -10.10
C TYR A 426 -14.73 -12.63 -9.20
N VAL A 427 -15.33 -11.55 -9.68
CA VAL A 427 -16.35 -10.80 -8.93
C VAL A 427 -17.54 -11.69 -8.58
N ALA A 428 -17.90 -11.71 -7.31
CA ALA A 428 -19.09 -12.39 -6.79
C ALA A 428 -19.54 -11.74 -5.47
N PRO A 429 -20.84 -11.86 -5.12
CA PRO A 429 -21.36 -11.32 -3.85
C PRO A 429 -20.52 -11.73 -2.64
N GLY A 430 -20.19 -10.77 -1.78
CA GLY A 430 -19.44 -10.97 -0.54
C GLY A 430 -17.97 -11.30 -0.70
N ARG A 431 -17.46 -11.50 -1.92
CA ARG A 431 -16.02 -11.73 -2.15
C ARG A 431 -15.20 -10.46 -1.95
N ARG A 432 -13.96 -10.65 -1.55
CA ARG A 432 -12.96 -9.61 -1.32
C ARG A 432 -11.97 -9.56 -2.48
N PRO A 433 -11.78 -8.42 -3.14
CA PRO A 433 -10.88 -8.31 -4.28
C PRO A 433 -9.43 -8.45 -3.86
N ARG A 434 -8.58 -8.88 -4.78
CA ARG A 434 -7.13 -8.90 -4.59
C ARG A 434 -6.58 -7.52 -4.22
N SER A 435 -5.46 -7.55 -3.50
CA SER A 435 -4.66 -6.36 -3.21
C SER A 435 -3.20 -6.72 -3.08
N THR A 436 -2.32 -5.79 -3.40
CA THR A 436 -0.87 -5.96 -3.24
C THR A 436 -0.37 -5.59 -1.84
N ILE A 437 -1.22 -5.12 -0.93
CA ILE A 437 -0.83 -4.76 0.44
C ILE A 437 -0.18 -5.95 1.15
N SER A 438 1.00 -5.72 1.78
CA SER A 438 1.85 -6.80 2.26
C SER A 438 2.62 -6.39 3.51
N PRO A 439 1.92 -6.09 4.65
CA PRO A 439 2.62 -5.93 5.92
C PRO A 439 3.43 -7.20 6.21
N THR A 440 4.65 -7.05 6.71
CA THR A 440 5.58 -8.17 6.89
C THR A 440 6.34 -8.05 8.21
N ILE A 441 6.43 -9.15 8.97
CA ILE A 441 7.25 -9.25 10.19
C ILE A 441 8.28 -10.35 9.96
N VAL A 442 9.55 -10.03 10.25
CA VAL A 442 10.69 -10.93 10.04
C VAL A 442 11.23 -11.41 11.39
N PHE A 443 11.45 -12.71 11.48
CA PHE A 443 11.89 -13.41 12.68
C PHE A 443 13.27 -14.04 12.47
N ARG A 444 14.05 -14.15 13.55
CA ARG A 444 15.25 -14.96 13.61
C ARG A 444 15.26 -15.71 14.94
N ALA A 445 15.52 -17.01 14.89
CA ALA A 445 15.48 -17.88 16.09
C ALA A 445 14.19 -17.72 16.92
N GLY A 446 13.03 -17.62 16.27
CA GLY A 446 11.72 -17.49 16.90
C GLY A 446 11.37 -16.11 17.47
N LYS A 447 12.24 -15.11 17.34
CA LYS A 447 12.00 -13.74 17.83
C LYS A 447 11.88 -12.77 16.66
N PRO A 448 10.97 -11.77 16.72
CA PRO A 448 10.92 -10.74 15.70
C PRO A 448 12.21 -9.92 15.73
N VAL A 449 12.73 -9.59 14.56
CA VAL A 449 13.94 -8.76 14.42
C VAL A 449 13.64 -7.43 13.77
N PHE A 450 12.70 -7.39 12.84
CA PHE A 450 12.15 -6.16 12.30
C PHE A 450 10.79 -6.43 11.63
N ALA A 451 10.03 -5.38 11.45
CA ALA A 451 8.80 -5.37 10.66
C ALA A 451 8.85 -4.23 9.65
N LEU A 452 8.23 -4.41 8.49
CA LEU A 452 8.20 -3.39 7.44
C LEU A 452 6.98 -3.54 6.54
N GLY A 453 6.71 -2.47 5.82
CA GLY A 453 5.76 -2.46 4.73
C GLY A 453 5.79 -1.15 3.97
N ILE A 454 4.99 -1.04 2.92
CA ILE A 454 5.08 0.05 1.96
C ILE A 454 3.72 0.30 1.30
N PRO A 455 3.30 1.54 1.03
CA PRO A 455 2.33 1.89 0.01
C PRO A 455 2.99 1.90 -1.37
N GLY A 456 2.22 1.67 -2.47
CA GLY A 456 2.81 1.78 -3.82
C GLY A 456 2.18 0.90 -4.89
N ALA A 457 0.94 0.43 -4.72
CA ALA A 457 0.22 -0.41 -5.70
C ALA A 457 1.02 -1.65 -6.14
N ALA A 458 1.09 -1.90 -7.45
CA ALA A 458 1.84 -3.00 -8.05
C ALA A 458 3.34 -3.01 -7.66
N ARG A 459 3.89 -1.86 -7.23
CA ARG A 459 5.30 -1.73 -6.81
C ARG A 459 5.58 -2.23 -5.39
N ILE A 460 4.53 -2.45 -4.58
CA ILE A 460 4.66 -2.97 -3.19
C ILE A 460 5.51 -4.24 -3.14
N PRO A 461 5.17 -5.33 -3.85
CA PRO A 461 5.92 -6.58 -3.74
C PRO A 461 7.37 -6.47 -4.25
N THR A 462 7.62 -5.71 -5.32
CA THR A 462 8.97 -5.56 -5.87
C THR A 462 9.87 -4.68 -5.02
N ALA A 463 9.32 -3.65 -4.36
CA ALA A 463 10.08 -2.81 -3.43
C ALA A 463 10.43 -3.57 -2.14
N LEU A 464 9.46 -4.33 -1.57
CA LEU A 464 9.72 -5.19 -0.40
C LEU A 464 10.73 -6.27 -0.73
N LEU A 465 10.60 -6.95 -1.88
CA LEU A 465 11.57 -7.94 -2.35
C LEU A 465 13.00 -7.41 -2.32
N GLN A 466 13.22 -6.22 -2.89
CA GLN A 466 14.54 -5.62 -2.98
C GLN A 466 15.10 -5.26 -1.61
N ALA A 467 14.31 -4.62 -0.74
CA ALA A 467 14.75 -4.27 0.62
C ALA A 467 15.04 -5.52 1.46
N LEU A 468 14.22 -6.56 1.35
CA LEU A 468 14.41 -7.83 2.05
C LEU A 468 15.64 -8.60 1.55
N LEU A 469 15.88 -8.65 0.23
CA LEU A 469 17.08 -9.29 -0.33
C LEU A 469 18.36 -8.53 0.07
N ASP A 470 18.36 -7.19 0.02
CA ASP A 470 19.49 -6.39 0.51
C ASP A 470 19.77 -6.67 1.99
N ARG A 471 18.75 -6.71 2.83
CA ARG A 471 18.91 -6.94 4.27
C ARG A 471 19.28 -8.38 4.62
N LEU A 472 18.54 -9.36 4.08
CA LEU A 472 18.60 -10.75 4.52
C LEU A 472 19.60 -11.60 3.71
N ALA A 473 19.82 -11.27 2.43
CA ALA A 473 20.76 -12.01 1.59
C ALA A 473 22.13 -11.36 1.55
N LEU A 474 22.21 -10.03 1.52
CA LEU A 474 23.45 -9.27 1.40
C LEU A 474 23.93 -8.63 2.73
N GLY A 475 23.13 -8.72 3.80
CA GLY A 475 23.50 -8.23 5.12
C GLY A 475 23.59 -6.70 5.26
N ARG A 476 23.04 -5.94 4.30
CA ARG A 476 23.12 -4.47 4.32
C ARG A 476 22.32 -3.88 5.50
N PRO A 477 22.73 -2.72 6.06
CA PRO A 477 21.94 -2.00 7.03
C PRO A 477 20.53 -1.69 6.51
N LEU A 478 19.50 -1.76 7.38
CA LEU A 478 18.11 -1.59 6.96
C LEU A 478 17.85 -0.19 6.37
N ALA A 479 18.47 0.86 6.92
CA ALA A 479 18.39 2.21 6.38
C ALA A 479 18.87 2.31 4.92
N GLU A 480 19.99 1.62 4.61
CA GLU A 480 20.52 1.58 3.23
C GLU A 480 19.61 0.78 2.31
N ALA A 481 19.15 -0.40 2.76
CA ALA A 481 18.22 -1.25 2.01
C ALA A 481 16.91 -0.52 1.64
N ILE A 482 16.40 0.29 2.57
CA ILE A 482 15.21 1.13 2.37
C ILE A 482 15.52 2.30 1.43
N GLY A 483 16.66 2.95 1.62
CA GLY A 483 17.05 4.15 0.88
C GLY A 483 17.54 3.91 -0.54
N ASP A 484 17.92 2.67 -0.88
CA ASP A 484 18.50 2.36 -2.19
C ASP A 484 17.52 2.60 -3.34
N THR A 485 18.10 2.81 -4.53
CA THR A 485 17.35 2.98 -5.79
C THR A 485 16.42 1.80 -6.03
N ARG A 486 15.19 2.10 -6.44
CA ARG A 486 14.17 1.08 -6.69
C ARG A 486 13.93 0.86 -8.17
N VAL A 487 13.62 -0.39 -8.48
CA VAL A 487 13.11 -0.83 -9.77
C VAL A 487 11.82 -1.62 -9.58
N HIS A 488 10.98 -1.66 -10.61
CA HIS A 488 9.77 -2.46 -10.64
C HIS A 488 9.71 -3.26 -11.93
N PHE A 489 9.48 -4.55 -11.82
CA PHE A 489 9.20 -5.40 -12.97
C PHE A 489 7.72 -5.26 -13.31
N ALA A 490 7.43 -4.60 -14.41
CA ALA A 490 6.09 -4.31 -14.89
C ALA A 490 5.73 -5.18 -16.09
N ARG A 491 4.44 -5.50 -16.19
CA ARG A 491 3.85 -6.14 -17.36
C ARG A 491 2.60 -5.37 -17.76
N ASN A 492 2.62 -4.82 -18.95
CA ASN A 492 1.53 -4.01 -19.46
C ASN A 492 0.58 -4.85 -20.32
N LEU A 493 -0.47 -5.40 -19.70
CA LEU A 493 -1.50 -6.20 -20.37
C LEU A 493 -2.26 -5.42 -21.45
N ARG A 494 -2.32 -4.08 -21.34
CA ARG A 494 -2.97 -3.20 -22.34
C ARG A 494 -2.10 -2.93 -23.56
N ARG A 495 -0.79 -3.20 -23.50
CA ARG A 495 0.19 -2.98 -24.56
C ARG A 495 0.83 -4.28 -25.03
N ASN A 496 0.00 -5.25 -25.45
CA ASN A 496 0.45 -6.53 -26.02
C ASN A 496 1.39 -7.34 -25.11
N ASP A 497 1.16 -7.37 -23.80
CA ASP A 497 1.99 -8.08 -22.84
C ASP A 497 3.47 -7.61 -22.79
N GLU A 498 3.73 -6.36 -23.11
CA GLU A 498 5.08 -5.81 -23.01
C GLU A 498 5.57 -5.84 -21.55
N GLU A 499 6.73 -6.42 -21.35
CA GLU A 499 7.44 -6.43 -20.08
C GLU A 499 8.46 -5.30 -20.05
N SER A 500 8.53 -4.59 -18.94
CA SER A 500 9.51 -3.53 -18.73
C SER A 500 10.07 -3.55 -17.31
N ILE A 501 11.21 -2.91 -17.12
CA ILE A 501 11.71 -2.51 -15.81
C ILE A 501 11.51 -1.01 -15.70
N GLU A 502 10.60 -0.62 -14.83
CA GLU A 502 10.47 0.78 -14.40
C GLU A 502 11.53 1.07 -13.35
N CYS A 503 12.18 2.22 -13.41
CA CYS A 503 13.22 2.59 -12.46
C CYS A 503 13.11 4.04 -12.01
N GLU A 504 13.60 4.30 -10.79
CA GLU A 504 13.82 5.66 -10.31
C GLU A 504 14.91 6.35 -11.13
N LEU A 505 14.88 7.69 -11.16
CA LEU A 505 15.89 8.51 -11.84
C LEU A 505 17.32 8.29 -11.31
N SER A 506 17.45 7.86 -10.07
CA SER A 506 18.72 7.52 -9.45
C SER A 506 19.35 6.22 -9.99
N TYR A 507 18.63 5.46 -10.82
CA TYR A 507 19.18 4.22 -11.40
C TYR A 507 20.28 4.53 -12.42
N PRO A 508 21.49 3.90 -12.31
CA PRO A 508 22.62 4.24 -13.16
C PRO A 508 22.35 3.98 -14.66
N ALA A 509 22.65 4.97 -15.50
CA ALA A 509 22.46 4.87 -16.96
C ALA A 509 23.21 3.66 -17.58
N ALA A 510 24.42 3.37 -17.11
CA ALA A 510 25.19 2.21 -17.57
C ALA A 510 24.49 0.88 -17.25
N GLY A 511 23.88 0.75 -16.06
CA GLY A 511 23.08 -0.42 -15.69
C GLY A 511 21.82 -0.56 -16.55
N ALA A 512 21.15 0.55 -16.84
CA ALA A 512 19.98 0.55 -17.72
C ALA A 512 20.35 0.12 -19.16
N GLU A 513 21.50 0.56 -19.66
CA GLU A 513 21.97 0.15 -20.97
C GLU A 513 22.35 -1.35 -21.03
N GLU A 514 22.93 -1.88 -19.96
CA GLU A 514 23.23 -3.29 -19.85
C GLU A 514 21.95 -4.13 -19.78
N LEU A 515 20.93 -3.70 -19.02
CA LEU A 515 19.62 -4.38 -18.99
C LEU A 515 18.93 -4.37 -20.36
N ARG A 516 19.05 -3.29 -21.14
CA ARG A 516 18.55 -3.27 -22.54
C ARG A 516 19.27 -4.31 -23.41
N ARG A 517 20.59 -4.47 -23.26
CA ARG A 517 21.34 -5.52 -23.98
C ARG A 517 20.93 -6.93 -23.57
N LEU A 518 20.44 -7.11 -22.33
CA LEU A 518 19.87 -8.36 -21.85
C LEU A 518 18.40 -8.58 -22.27
N GLY A 519 17.82 -7.64 -23.05
CA GLY A 519 16.47 -7.75 -23.61
C GLY A 519 15.36 -7.11 -22.77
N TRP A 520 15.70 -6.33 -21.74
CA TRP A 520 14.72 -5.61 -20.96
C TRP A 520 14.39 -4.24 -21.56
N LYS A 521 13.10 -3.91 -21.62
CA LYS A 521 12.67 -2.53 -21.87
C LYS A 521 12.83 -1.74 -20.57
N MET A 522 13.56 -0.61 -20.61
CA MET A 522 13.77 0.24 -19.45
C MET A 522 12.90 1.48 -19.56
N GLU A 523 12.12 1.75 -18.52
CA GLU A 523 11.23 2.91 -18.44
C GLU A 523 11.57 3.74 -17.18
N LEU A 524 11.68 5.06 -17.34
CA LEU A 524 11.71 5.97 -16.19
C LEU A 524 10.28 6.15 -15.69
N ALA A 525 10.03 5.75 -14.45
CA ALA A 525 8.67 5.70 -13.91
C ALA A 525 8.17 7.06 -13.40
N GLU A 526 9.04 8.06 -13.26
CA GLU A 526 8.71 9.29 -12.54
C GLU A 526 9.22 10.56 -13.21
N PRO A 527 8.46 11.67 -13.06
CA PRO A 527 9.00 13.00 -13.31
C PRO A 527 10.19 13.27 -12.36
N PRO A 528 11.17 14.11 -12.77
CA PRO A 528 12.32 14.45 -11.93
C PRO A 528 11.91 14.93 -10.54
N GLY A 529 12.50 14.32 -9.50
CA GLY A 529 12.40 14.80 -8.11
C GLY A 529 11.25 14.24 -7.28
N THR A 530 10.42 13.32 -7.78
CA THR A 530 9.26 12.86 -7.03
C THR A 530 9.45 11.56 -6.24
N GLY A 531 10.08 10.52 -6.75
CA GLY A 531 10.31 9.23 -6.05
C GLY A 531 9.05 8.56 -5.46
N ARG A 532 7.87 9.19 -5.57
CA ARG A 532 6.65 8.80 -4.85
C ARG A 532 5.98 7.56 -5.41
N LEU A 533 6.14 7.28 -6.69
CA LEU A 533 5.53 6.12 -7.34
C LEU A 533 6.01 4.81 -6.75
N PHE A 534 7.28 4.75 -6.34
CA PHE A 534 7.84 3.56 -5.69
C PHE A 534 7.48 3.44 -4.21
N GLY A 535 6.60 4.30 -3.70
CA GLY A 535 6.14 4.28 -2.32
C GLY A 535 7.20 4.74 -1.32
N GLY A 536 6.91 4.60 -0.04
CA GLY A 536 7.82 4.91 1.06
C GLY A 536 7.78 3.79 2.10
N ILE A 537 8.88 3.04 2.26
CA ILE A 537 8.95 1.94 3.24
C ILE A 537 8.98 2.53 4.65
N ASN A 538 8.06 2.07 5.48
CA ASN A 538 8.12 2.24 6.93
C ASN A 538 8.61 0.94 7.56
N ALA A 539 9.53 1.02 8.55
CA ALA A 539 10.03 -0.15 9.26
C ALA A 539 10.34 0.16 10.72
N ILE A 540 10.25 -0.87 11.57
CA ILE A 540 10.73 -0.87 12.95
C ILE A 540 11.67 -2.07 13.10
N GLU A 541 12.90 -1.83 13.56
CA GLU A 541 13.89 -2.85 13.93
C GLU A 541 13.96 -2.95 15.47
N LEU A 542 14.00 -4.18 15.98
CA LEU A 542 14.15 -4.46 17.39
C LEU A 542 15.65 -4.52 17.71
N ASN A 543 16.11 -3.67 18.61
CA ASN A 543 17.53 -3.57 18.95
C ASN A 543 17.96 -4.75 19.86
N PRO A 544 19.12 -5.36 19.62
CA PRO A 544 19.62 -6.47 20.46
C PRO A 544 19.75 -6.11 21.94
N GLY A 545 20.03 -4.84 22.24
CA GLY A 545 20.13 -4.30 23.61
C GLY A 545 18.82 -3.83 24.22
N GLY A 546 17.70 -4.05 23.54
CA GLY A 546 16.38 -3.53 23.91
C GLY A 546 16.05 -2.21 23.22
N GLY A 547 14.75 -1.87 23.19
CA GLY A 547 14.24 -0.71 22.47
C GLY A 547 14.14 -0.96 20.94
N TYR A 548 13.88 0.11 20.23
CA TYR A 548 13.48 0.10 18.82
C TYR A 548 14.24 1.12 17.99
N THR A 549 14.42 0.83 16.72
CA THR A 549 14.84 1.80 15.70
C THR A 549 13.77 1.89 14.60
N GLY A 550 13.21 3.07 14.44
CA GLY A 550 12.22 3.38 13.41
C GLY A 550 12.88 3.96 12.16
N TYR A 551 12.37 3.57 11.01
CA TYR A 551 12.82 4.02 9.67
C TYR A 551 11.62 4.53 8.89
N ALA A 552 11.64 5.82 8.57
CA ALA A 552 10.63 6.50 7.76
C ALA A 552 11.25 6.91 6.41
N ASP A 553 10.80 6.30 5.33
CA ASP A 553 11.32 6.59 4.00
C ASP A 553 10.89 7.99 3.53
N PRO A 554 11.84 8.87 3.19
CA PRO A 554 11.54 10.25 2.82
C PRO A 554 10.90 10.40 1.43
N ARG A 555 10.69 9.32 0.69
CA ARG A 555 9.93 9.38 -0.59
C ARG A 555 8.49 9.83 -0.40
N ARG A 556 7.92 9.61 0.80
CA ARG A 556 6.58 10.09 1.20
C ARG A 556 6.66 11.00 2.44
N THR A 557 5.51 11.36 3.01
CA THR A 557 5.36 12.18 4.22
C THR A 557 5.66 11.43 5.52
N ASN A 558 6.24 10.25 5.42
CA ASN A 558 6.47 9.34 6.54
C ASN A 558 7.24 9.99 7.70
N ALA A 559 6.91 9.59 8.93
CA ALA A 559 7.61 9.98 10.14
C ALA A 559 7.81 8.79 11.08
N ALA A 560 8.96 8.76 11.77
CA ALA A 560 9.26 7.84 12.84
C ALA A 560 9.40 8.61 14.15
N LEU A 561 8.63 8.24 15.16
CA LEU A 561 8.64 8.85 16.49
C LEU A 561 8.63 7.76 17.55
N GLY A 562 9.31 8.02 18.67
CA GLY A 562 9.36 7.09 19.80
C GLY A 562 9.60 7.79 21.13
N TYR A 563 9.63 7.02 22.23
CA TYR A 563 9.86 7.55 23.56
C TYR A 563 10.59 6.54 24.45
#